data_73e6bced70930ad68d7d3c9c03367c84
#
_entry.id   73e6bced70930ad68d7d3c9c03367c84
#
_cell.length_a   1.000
_cell.length_b   1.000
_cell.length_c   1.000
_cell.angle_alpha   90.00
_cell.angle_beta   90.00
_cell.angle_gamma   90.00
#
_symmetry.space_group_name_H-M   'P 1'
#
loop_
_entity.id
_entity.type
_entity.pdbx_description
1 polymer ?
#
loop_
_entity_poly.entity_id
_entity_poly.type
_entity_poly.pdbx_seq_one_letter_code
_entity_poly.pdbx_strand_id
1 'polypeptide(L)'
;MKIHELGHVVLYVTNLSRSADFYREILGFTEVARGVGLSVFSSGRTHHELLLIEIGGETKTQKHIEPGLYHIGLKIGNSTEELKMAYRELKKKGVTIVGSSDHGVTHSLYILDPDLNELELYVDVSDEWKKNPKAVLTPIKALDLE
;
A
#
# COMPACT_ATOMS: atom_id res chain seq x y z
N MET A 1 24.19 1.13 16.50
CA MET A 1 23.22 0.34 15.72
C MET A 1 22.81 1.15 14.50
N LYS A 2 22.66 0.55 13.33
CA LYS A 2 22.22 1.20 12.09
C LYS A 2 21.12 0.36 11.45
N ILE A 3 19.99 0.98 11.13
CA ILE A 3 18.93 0.32 10.37
C ILE A 3 19.38 0.21 8.92
N HIS A 4 19.30 -0.98 8.34
CA HIS A 4 19.67 -1.24 6.94
C HIS A 4 18.50 -0.98 5.99
N GLU A 5 17.29 -1.47 6.36
CA GLU A 5 16.09 -1.32 5.57
C GLU A 5 14.83 -1.55 6.42
N LEU A 6 13.67 -1.15 5.92
CA LEU A 6 12.38 -1.60 6.44
C LEU A 6 12.14 -3.02 5.91
N GLY A 7 12.14 -4.01 6.80
CA GLY A 7 12.04 -5.43 6.43
C GLY A 7 10.63 -5.85 6.05
N HIS A 8 9.70 -5.76 6.99
CA HIS A 8 8.31 -6.18 6.80
C HIS A 8 7.35 -5.39 7.70
N VAL A 9 6.06 -5.51 7.37
CA VAL A 9 4.93 -5.00 8.15
C VAL A 9 4.04 -6.18 8.54
N VAL A 10 3.49 -6.13 9.75
CA VAL A 10 2.52 -7.13 10.24
C VAL A 10 1.19 -6.42 10.48
N LEU A 11 0.11 -6.96 9.91
CA LEU A 11 -1.25 -6.46 10.07
C LEU A 11 -2.12 -7.49 10.81
N TYR A 12 -2.87 -7.03 11.78
CA TYR A 12 -4.02 -7.77 12.27
C TYR A 12 -5.19 -7.61 11.31
N VAL A 13 -5.86 -8.72 10.98
CA VAL A 13 -6.99 -8.75 10.07
C VAL A 13 -8.18 -9.44 10.72
N THR A 14 -9.39 -9.02 10.37
CA THR A 14 -10.61 -9.62 10.92
C THR A 14 -10.96 -10.95 10.26
N ASN A 15 -10.59 -11.13 8.99
CA ASN A 15 -10.80 -12.37 8.22
C ASN A 15 -9.61 -12.62 7.30
N LEU A 16 -8.82 -13.65 7.63
CA LEU A 16 -7.59 -13.98 6.91
C LEU A 16 -7.82 -14.29 5.42
N SER A 17 -8.84 -15.08 5.10
CA SER A 17 -9.10 -15.46 3.70
C SER A 17 -9.44 -14.25 2.85
N ARG A 18 -10.34 -13.38 3.31
CA ARG A 18 -10.71 -12.15 2.62
C ARG A 18 -9.50 -11.22 2.41
N SER A 19 -8.69 -11.02 3.44
CA SER A 19 -7.52 -10.14 3.35
C SER A 19 -6.43 -10.78 2.49
N ALA A 20 -6.18 -12.08 2.62
CA ALA A 20 -5.22 -12.79 1.77
C ALA A 20 -5.59 -12.73 0.28
N ASP A 21 -6.88 -12.90 -0.05
CA ASP A 21 -7.36 -12.76 -1.42
C ASP A 21 -7.14 -11.35 -1.97
N PHE A 22 -7.37 -10.32 -1.16
CA PHE A 22 -7.10 -8.94 -1.54
C PHE A 22 -5.62 -8.71 -1.87
N TYR A 23 -4.72 -9.08 -0.98
CA TYR A 23 -3.29 -8.86 -1.19
C TYR A 23 -2.73 -9.71 -2.36
N ARG A 24 -3.25 -10.91 -2.58
CA ARG A 24 -2.85 -11.78 -3.68
C ARG A 24 -3.48 -11.39 -5.02
N GLU A 25 -4.82 -11.31 -5.09
CA GLU A 25 -5.56 -11.17 -6.36
C GLU A 25 -5.72 -9.72 -6.81
N ILE A 26 -5.74 -8.78 -5.87
CA ILE A 26 -5.88 -7.35 -6.18
C ILE A 26 -4.52 -6.68 -6.32
N LEU A 27 -3.63 -6.91 -5.34
CA LEU A 27 -2.33 -6.23 -5.27
C LEU A 27 -1.17 -7.03 -5.88
N GLY A 28 -1.38 -8.31 -6.21
CA GLY A 28 -0.39 -9.13 -6.89
C GLY A 28 0.79 -9.61 -6.02
N PHE A 29 0.66 -9.57 -4.70
CA PHE A 29 1.65 -10.18 -3.83
C PHE A 29 1.65 -11.71 -3.99
N THR A 30 2.81 -12.33 -3.90
CA THR A 30 2.93 -13.78 -3.81
C THR A 30 2.73 -14.22 -2.37
N GLU A 31 1.73 -15.07 -2.13
CA GLU A 31 1.56 -15.74 -0.85
C GLU A 31 2.62 -16.85 -0.74
N VAL A 32 3.62 -16.65 0.12
CA VAL A 32 4.78 -17.57 0.24
C VAL A 32 4.57 -18.65 1.27
N ALA A 33 3.69 -18.41 2.25
CA ALA A 33 3.32 -19.41 3.26
C ALA A 33 1.98 -19.06 3.90
N ARG A 34 1.23 -20.09 4.31
CA ARG A 34 0.01 -19.96 5.12
C ARG A 34 0.02 -20.97 6.26
N GLY A 35 -0.32 -20.50 7.45
CA GLY A 35 -0.51 -21.31 8.65
C GLY A 35 -1.90 -21.12 9.25
N VAL A 36 -2.11 -21.68 10.44
CA VAL A 36 -3.35 -21.47 11.18
C VAL A 36 -3.40 -20.02 11.67
N GLY A 37 -4.37 -19.25 11.19
CA GLY A 37 -4.58 -17.84 11.56
C GLY A 37 -3.54 -16.86 11.03
N LEU A 38 -2.68 -17.25 10.08
CA LEU A 38 -1.68 -16.33 9.51
C LEU A 38 -1.38 -16.64 8.04
N SER A 39 -0.97 -15.60 7.32
CA SER A 39 -0.48 -15.70 5.93
C SER A 39 0.65 -14.72 5.66
N VAL A 40 1.62 -15.14 4.86
CA VAL A 40 2.89 -14.45 4.62
C VAL A 40 3.04 -14.15 3.14
N PHE A 41 3.40 -12.91 2.80
CA PHE A 41 3.45 -12.43 1.42
C PHE A 41 4.78 -11.77 1.08
N SER A 42 5.19 -11.94 -0.18
CA SER A 42 6.37 -11.28 -0.74
C SER A 42 6.06 -10.65 -2.10
N SER A 43 6.67 -9.49 -2.36
CA SER A 43 6.77 -8.89 -3.69
C SER A 43 7.94 -9.44 -4.50
N GLY A 44 8.76 -10.31 -3.91
CA GLY A 44 10.00 -10.86 -4.49
C GLY A 44 11.27 -10.16 -4.01
N ARG A 45 11.16 -9.13 -3.17
CA ARG A 45 12.34 -8.40 -2.67
C ARG A 45 13.08 -9.17 -1.55
N THR A 46 12.31 -9.77 -0.64
CA THR A 46 12.87 -10.52 0.50
C THR A 46 11.98 -11.73 0.83
N HIS A 47 12.31 -12.48 1.89
CA HIS A 47 11.54 -13.65 2.33
C HIS A 47 10.05 -13.32 2.62
N HIS A 48 9.74 -12.10 3.09
CA HIS A 48 8.39 -11.54 3.15
C HIS A 48 8.46 -10.04 3.45
N GLU A 49 7.52 -9.29 2.92
CA GLU A 49 7.29 -7.88 3.23
C GLU A 49 6.01 -7.68 4.04
N LEU A 50 5.08 -8.62 3.97
CA LEU A 50 3.80 -8.52 4.65
C LEU A 50 3.45 -9.84 5.35
N LEU A 51 2.97 -9.74 6.58
CA LEU A 51 2.37 -10.84 7.34
C LEU A 51 0.98 -10.41 7.80
N LEU A 52 -0.02 -11.26 7.57
CA LEU A 52 -1.38 -11.09 8.09
C LEU A 52 -1.60 -12.07 9.23
N ILE A 53 -2.20 -11.59 10.33
CA ILE A 53 -2.58 -12.41 11.49
C ILE A 53 -4.07 -12.18 11.76
N GLU A 54 -4.86 -13.26 11.70
CA GLU A 54 -6.28 -13.21 12.00
C GLU A 54 -6.54 -13.04 13.50
N ILE A 55 -7.33 -12.05 13.85
CA ILE A 55 -7.80 -11.82 15.22
C ILE A 55 -9.32 -11.93 15.34
N GLY A 56 -10.03 -12.09 14.20
CA GLY A 56 -11.50 -12.07 14.16
C GLY A 56 -12.08 -10.69 14.48
N GLY A 57 -13.37 -10.66 14.81
CA GLY A 57 -14.08 -9.44 15.16
C GLY A 57 -14.63 -8.69 13.95
N GLU A 58 -14.93 -7.41 14.15
CA GLU A 58 -15.48 -6.53 13.11
C GLU A 58 -14.47 -5.48 12.69
N THR A 59 -14.52 -5.10 11.42
CA THR A 59 -13.73 -4.00 10.88
C THR A 59 -14.15 -2.68 11.54
N LYS A 60 -13.19 -1.89 12.01
CA LYS A 60 -13.47 -0.57 12.59
C LYS A 60 -14.02 0.36 11.51
N THR A 61 -15.15 1.01 11.80
CA THR A 61 -15.86 1.88 10.86
C THR A 61 -15.28 3.30 10.73
N GLN A 62 -14.40 3.71 11.65
CA GLN A 62 -13.76 5.03 11.62
C GLN A 62 -12.30 4.94 12.04
N LYS A 63 -11.42 5.56 11.22
CA LYS A 63 -10.06 5.91 11.64
C LYS A 63 -10.10 7.24 12.39
N HIS A 64 -9.65 7.23 13.64
CA HIS A 64 -9.31 8.46 14.36
C HIS A 64 -7.90 8.89 13.96
N ILE A 65 -7.67 10.19 13.84
CA ILE A 65 -6.32 10.74 13.69
C ILE A 65 -5.66 10.66 15.07
N GLU A 66 -4.81 9.66 15.24
CA GLU A 66 -4.06 9.38 16.47
C GLU A 66 -2.62 8.96 16.13
N PRO A 67 -1.67 9.09 17.06
CA PRO A 67 -0.32 8.61 16.83
C PRO A 67 -0.30 7.12 16.50
N GLY A 68 0.35 6.73 15.38
CA GLY A 68 0.41 5.35 14.92
C GLY A 68 0.69 5.26 13.43
N LEU A 69 0.43 4.08 12.85
CA LEU A 69 0.56 3.87 11.42
C LEU A 69 -0.58 4.60 10.69
N TYR A 70 -0.21 5.50 9.78
CA TYR A 70 -1.18 6.18 8.92
C TYR A 70 -1.48 5.32 7.68
N HIS A 71 -0.47 5.03 6.84
CA HIS A 71 -0.60 4.16 5.68
C HIS A 71 0.69 3.38 5.40
N ILE A 72 0.62 2.46 4.46
CA ILE A 72 1.76 1.72 3.92
C ILE A 72 1.95 2.13 2.47
N GLY A 73 3.14 2.65 2.12
CA GLY A 73 3.51 2.97 0.76
C GLY A 73 4.00 1.74 -0.01
N LEU A 74 3.38 1.45 -1.14
CA LEU A 74 3.69 0.35 -2.05
C LEU A 74 4.06 0.89 -3.42
N LYS A 75 5.31 0.74 -3.83
CA LYS A 75 5.74 1.15 -5.16
C LYS A 75 5.22 0.18 -6.21
N ILE A 76 4.51 0.68 -7.22
CA ILE A 76 3.93 -0.15 -8.28
C ILE A 76 4.53 0.11 -9.66
N GLY A 77 5.36 1.14 -9.82
CA GLY A 77 5.97 1.48 -11.10
C GLY A 77 6.82 2.74 -11.06
N ASN A 78 7.10 3.29 -12.24
CA ASN A 78 7.95 4.47 -12.44
C ASN A 78 7.33 5.48 -13.43
N SER A 79 6.03 5.40 -13.69
CA SER A 79 5.33 6.33 -14.57
C SER A 79 3.89 6.58 -14.14
N THR A 80 3.39 7.76 -14.42
CA THR A 80 1.98 8.12 -14.17
C THR A 80 1.02 7.21 -14.95
N GLU A 81 1.42 6.72 -16.13
CA GLU A 81 0.58 5.83 -16.92
C GLU A 81 0.36 4.48 -16.23
N GLU A 82 1.38 3.92 -15.56
CA GLU A 82 1.22 2.71 -14.73
C GLU A 82 0.24 2.96 -13.59
N LEU A 83 0.29 4.13 -12.95
CA LEU A 83 -0.64 4.50 -11.89
C LEU A 83 -2.08 4.66 -12.41
N LYS A 84 -2.27 5.26 -13.61
CA LYS A 84 -3.57 5.37 -14.27
C LYS A 84 -4.14 4.00 -14.65
N MET A 85 -3.29 3.07 -15.09
CA MET A 85 -3.71 1.69 -15.37
C MET A 85 -4.18 1.00 -14.08
N ALA A 86 -3.42 1.12 -13.00
CA ALA A 86 -3.80 0.59 -11.68
C ALA A 86 -5.12 1.19 -11.17
N TYR A 87 -5.31 2.51 -11.29
CA TYR A 87 -6.56 3.19 -10.94
C TYR A 87 -7.77 2.58 -11.65
N ARG A 88 -7.68 2.41 -12.98
CA ARG A 88 -8.78 1.84 -13.78
C ARG A 88 -9.08 0.39 -13.40
N GLU A 89 -8.03 -0.42 -13.15
CA GLU A 89 -8.19 -1.81 -12.73
C GLU A 89 -8.85 -1.92 -11.36
N LEU A 90 -8.37 -1.16 -10.38
CA LEU A 90 -8.92 -1.14 -9.03
C LEU A 90 -10.37 -0.65 -9.00
N LYS A 91 -10.69 0.39 -9.76
CA LYS A 91 -12.07 0.88 -9.93
C LYS A 91 -12.99 -0.20 -10.51
N LYS A 92 -12.51 -0.94 -11.53
CA LYS A 92 -13.25 -2.07 -12.12
C LYS A 92 -13.45 -3.23 -11.14
N LYS A 93 -12.49 -3.48 -10.28
CA LYS A 93 -12.57 -4.52 -9.22
C LYS A 93 -13.35 -4.07 -7.97
N GLY A 94 -13.87 -2.85 -7.94
CA GLY A 94 -14.67 -2.32 -6.84
C GLY A 94 -13.86 -1.99 -5.58
N VAL A 95 -12.56 -1.77 -5.70
CA VAL A 95 -11.70 -1.36 -4.57
C VAL A 95 -12.04 0.07 -4.16
N THR A 96 -12.13 0.31 -2.86
CA THR A 96 -12.38 1.66 -2.32
C THR A 96 -11.17 2.55 -2.56
N ILE A 97 -11.34 3.59 -3.37
CA ILE A 97 -10.33 4.62 -3.64
C ILE A 97 -10.62 5.82 -2.75
N VAL A 98 -9.59 6.29 -2.02
CA VAL A 98 -9.68 7.39 -1.06
C VAL A 98 -9.28 8.72 -1.71
N GLY A 99 -8.29 8.69 -2.61
CA GLY A 99 -7.79 9.88 -3.28
C GLY A 99 -6.56 9.63 -4.12
N SER A 100 -6.02 10.70 -4.68
CA SER A 100 -4.77 10.71 -5.44
C SER A 100 -4.02 12.03 -5.22
N SER A 101 -2.69 12.00 -5.31
CA SER A 101 -1.84 13.16 -5.04
C SER A 101 -0.57 13.16 -5.89
N ASP A 102 -0.15 14.35 -6.27
CA ASP A 102 1.18 14.64 -6.82
C ASP A 102 2.07 15.21 -5.70
N HIS A 103 3.12 14.48 -5.36
CA HIS A 103 4.14 14.85 -4.37
C HIS A 103 5.42 15.41 -5.03
N GLY A 104 5.39 15.70 -6.31
CA GLY A 104 6.51 16.23 -7.07
C GLY A 104 7.51 15.17 -7.51
N VAL A 105 7.97 14.30 -6.61
CA VAL A 105 8.87 13.18 -6.92
C VAL A 105 8.13 11.87 -7.12
N THR A 106 6.91 11.74 -6.56
CA THR A 106 6.01 10.59 -6.72
C THR A 106 4.62 11.05 -7.09
N HIS A 107 3.91 10.22 -7.83
CA HIS A 107 2.45 10.26 -7.98
C HIS A 107 1.83 9.11 -7.22
N SER A 108 0.76 9.37 -6.49
CA SER A 108 0.18 8.44 -5.52
C SER A 108 -1.33 8.27 -5.70
N LEU A 109 -1.80 7.06 -5.44
CA LEU A 109 -3.19 6.64 -5.38
C LEU A 109 -3.43 5.97 -4.03
N TYR A 110 -4.42 6.43 -3.28
CA TYR A 110 -4.77 5.90 -1.96
C TYR A 110 -5.99 5.01 -2.03
N ILE A 111 -5.90 3.82 -1.46
CA ILE A 111 -6.97 2.82 -1.41
C ILE A 111 -7.12 2.27 0.00
N LEU A 112 -8.23 1.58 0.25
CA LEU A 112 -8.45 0.84 1.49
C LEU A 112 -8.39 -0.66 1.24
N ASP A 113 -7.72 -1.37 2.15
CA ASP A 113 -7.80 -2.82 2.23
C ASP A 113 -9.14 -3.27 2.88
N PRO A 114 -9.45 -4.59 2.97
CA PRO A 114 -10.72 -5.06 3.55
C PRO A 114 -10.94 -4.70 5.02
N ASP A 115 -9.88 -4.40 5.77
CA ASP A 115 -9.95 -3.97 7.17
C ASP A 115 -9.76 -2.45 7.35
N LEU A 116 -9.90 -1.70 6.23
CA LEU A 116 -9.80 -0.24 6.14
C LEU A 116 -8.41 0.30 6.46
N ASN A 117 -7.36 -0.51 6.34
CA ASN A 117 -6.00 0.02 6.33
C ASN A 117 -5.79 0.81 5.03
N GLU A 118 -5.25 2.02 5.18
CA GLU A 118 -4.93 2.84 4.01
C GLU A 118 -3.61 2.38 3.39
N LEU A 119 -3.63 2.20 2.08
CA LEU A 119 -2.48 1.83 1.28
C LEU A 119 -2.25 2.94 0.24
N GLU A 120 -1.01 3.41 0.15
CA GLU A 120 -0.55 4.31 -0.89
C GLU A 120 0.11 3.49 -1.99
N LEU A 121 -0.49 3.43 -3.16
CA LEU A 121 0.13 2.88 -4.36
C LEU A 121 0.82 4.03 -5.09
N TYR A 122 2.15 3.95 -5.26
CA TYR A 122 2.86 5.06 -5.85
C TYR A 122 3.82 4.66 -6.97
N VAL A 123 4.14 5.63 -7.79
CA VAL A 123 5.16 5.56 -8.83
C VAL A 123 6.16 6.70 -8.65
N ASP A 124 7.43 6.43 -8.87
CA ASP A 124 8.43 7.49 -8.97
C ASP A 124 8.30 8.18 -10.33
N VAL A 125 8.22 9.51 -10.32
CA VAL A 125 8.15 10.34 -11.54
C VAL A 125 9.35 11.26 -11.69
N SER A 126 10.24 11.30 -10.69
CA SER A 126 11.46 12.09 -10.69
C SER A 126 12.52 11.47 -9.79
N ASP A 127 13.78 11.60 -10.22
CA ASP A 127 14.98 11.22 -9.46
C ASP A 127 15.61 12.42 -8.72
N GLU A 128 14.94 13.59 -8.70
CA GLU A 128 15.48 14.82 -8.08
C GLU A 128 15.84 14.61 -6.60
N TRP A 129 15.09 13.79 -5.88
CA TRP A 129 15.36 13.46 -4.47
C TRP A 129 16.75 12.84 -4.24
N LYS A 130 17.36 12.22 -5.25
CA LYS A 130 18.72 11.65 -5.16
C LYS A 130 19.78 12.75 -5.06
N LYS A 131 19.52 13.92 -5.65
CA LYS A 131 20.40 15.10 -5.63
C LYS A 131 20.00 16.07 -4.53
N ASN A 132 18.70 16.26 -4.33
CA ASN A 132 18.12 17.16 -3.35
C ASN A 132 17.06 16.40 -2.51
N PRO A 133 17.43 15.86 -1.33
CA PRO A 133 16.48 15.15 -0.48
C PRO A 133 15.26 15.96 -0.06
N LYS A 134 15.35 17.30 -0.07
CA LYS A 134 14.22 18.19 0.25
C LYS A 134 13.13 18.17 -0.83
N ALA A 135 13.40 17.63 -2.01
CA ALA A 135 12.40 17.50 -3.08
C ALA A 135 11.17 16.67 -2.66
N VAL A 136 11.32 15.75 -1.67
CA VAL A 136 10.20 15.00 -1.08
C VAL A 136 9.25 15.86 -0.23
N LEU A 137 9.64 17.10 0.11
CA LEU A 137 8.84 18.03 0.90
C LEU A 137 8.09 19.04 0.01
N THR A 138 8.03 18.79 -1.29
CA THR A 138 7.26 19.63 -2.23
C THR A 138 5.79 19.67 -1.81
N PRO A 139 5.12 20.84 -1.87
CA PRO A 139 3.71 20.92 -1.55
C PRO A 139 2.87 19.96 -2.39
N ILE A 140 2.01 19.23 -1.72
CA ILE A 140 1.12 18.24 -2.33
C ILE A 140 0.10 18.95 -3.24
N LYS A 141 -0.09 18.42 -4.45
CA LYS A 141 -1.08 18.91 -5.41
C LYS A 141 -2.11 17.82 -5.69
N ALA A 142 -3.28 18.21 -6.15
CA ALA A 142 -4.26 17.28 -6.68
C ALA A 142 -3.71 16.60 -7.94
N LEU A 143 -3.96 15.31 -8.07
CA LEU A 143 -3.61 14.51 -9.24
C LEU A 143 -4.89 13.94 -9.85
N ASP A 144 -5.10 14.16 -11.15
CA ASP A 144 -6.17 13.54 -11.90
C ASP A 144 -5.66 12.26 -12.58
N LEU A 145 -6.32 11.14 -12.28
CA LEU A 145 -6.01 9.82 -12.83
C LEU A 145 -7.09 9.30 -13.81
N GLU A 146 -8.14 10.10 -14.06
CA GLU A 146 -9.18 9.74 -15.03
C GLU A 146 -8.74 9.83 -16.51
#